data_5d22561dc6fb5a8522fd60370c645799
#
_entry.id   5d22561dc6fb5a8522fd60370c645799
#
_cell.length_a   1.000
_cell.length_b   1.000
_cell.length_c   1.000
_cell.angle_alpha   90.00
_cell.angle_beta   90.00
_cell.angle_gamma   90.00
#
_symmetry.space_group_name_H-M   'P 1'
#
loop_
_entity.id
_entity.type
_entity.pdbx_description
1 polymer ?
#
loop_
_entity_poly.entity_id
_entity_poly.type
_entity_poly.pdbx_seq_one_letter_code
_entity_poly.pdbx_strand_id
1 'polypeptide(L)'
;MDSLKIVLLADIHFGYSIGEKHAGLLVKKINAEDPDLICIAGDIFDNEYEGIKNPKKTAAILRSLKSRYGVYACWGNHDLSEPILAGFTFRNAKKDYDDPRMRNFLESANIRLLDDETVLIDKRFSLTGRKDPSRCRKMSDTRKDPDELTACLDKTLPIIFMDHQPGQLDEVAAAGADLDLCGHTHDGQLFPLNIITG
;
A
#
# COMPACT_ATOMS: atom_id res chain seq x y z
N MET A 1 7.49 20.62 16.10
CA MET A 1 6.36 19.90 15.47
C MET A 1 5.77 18.99 16.52
N ASP A 2 4.47 19.00 16.72
CA ASP A 2 3.85 18.00 17.59
C ASP A 2 4.08 16.62 16.94
N SER A 3 4.15 15.58 17.75
CA SER A 3 4.36 14.20 17.26
C SER A 3 3.26 13.79 16.26
N LEU A 4 3.63 13.06 15.22
CA LEU A 4 2.71 12.45 14.24
C LEU A 4 2.69 10.94 14.48
N LYS A 5 1.53 10.39 14.85
CA LYS A 5 1.34 8.96 15.04
C LYS A 5 0.87 8.32 13.74
N ILE A 6 1.72 7.53 13.13
CA ILE A 6 1.43 6.81 11.88
C ILE A 6 1.23 5.34 12.18
N VAL A 7 0.16 4.75 11.64
CA VAL A 7 0.01 3.30 11.56
C VAL A 7 0.36 2.88 10.14
N LEU A 8 1.39 2.03 10.01
CA LEU A 8 1.76 1.38 8.76
C LEU A 8 1.14 0.00 8.70
N LEU A 9 0.51 -0.30 7.57
CA LEU A 9 0.04 -1.61 7.16
C LEU A 9 0.70 -1.98 5.85
N ALA A 10 1.00 -3.27 5.65
CA ALA A 10 1.42 -3.84 4.38
C ALA A 10 1.01 -5.31 4.32
N ASP A 11 1.05 -5.90 3.15
CA ASP A 11 0.94 -7.35 2.96
C ASP A 11 -0.33 -7.95 3.62
N ILE A 12 -1.48 -7.30 3.41
CA ILE A 12 -2.76 -7.72 4.00
C ILE A 12 -3.30 -8.96 3.28
N HIS A 13 -3.14 -9.00 1.94
CA HIS A 13 -3.56 -10.10 1.07
C HIS A 13 -5.03 -10.51 1.26
N PHE A 14 -5.95 -9.55 1.12
CA PHE A 14 -7.37 -9.88 1.06
C PHE A 14 -7.65 -10.82 -0.11
N GLY A 15 -8.24 -11.97 0.20
CA GLY A 15 -8.49 -13.03 -0.76
C GLY A 15 -9.26 -14.18 -0.14
N TYR A 16 -8.96 -15.40 -0.58
CA TYR A 16 -9.65 -16.62 -0.13
C TYR A 16 -9.51 -16.90 1.37
N SER A 17 -8.35 -16.58 1.95
CA SER A 17 -8.01 -16.86 3.36
C SER A 17 -8.26 -15.67 4.28
N ILE A 18 -7.99 -14.47 3.81
CA ILE A 18 -8.10 -13.22 4.57
C ILE A 18 -9.33 -12.45 4.10
N GLY A 19 -10.29 -12.22 4.97
CA GLY A 19 -11.57 -11.57 4.62
C GLY A 19 -12.17 -10.77 5.77
N GLU A 20 -13.52 -10.66 5.80
CA GLU A 20 -14.29 -9.81 6.69
C GLU A 20 -13.88 -9.87 8.17
N LYS A 21 -13.68 -11.09 8.71
CA LYS A 21 -13.29 -11.25 10.13
C LYS A 21 -11.94 -10.61 10.42
N HIS A 22 -11.00 -10.79 9.51
CA HIS A 22 -9.65 -10.21 9.63
C HIS A 22 -9.72 -8.69 9.50
N ALA A 23 -10.48 -8.16 8.53
CA ALA A 23 -10.72 -6.74 8.39
C ALA A 23 -11.33 -6.13 9.67
N GLY A 24 -12.29 -6.80 10.29
CA GLY A 24 -12.91 -6.35 11.55
C GLY A 24 -11.91 -6.30 12.72
N LEU A 25 -11.04 -7.30 12.84
CA LEU A 25 -10.00 -7.33 13.87
C LEU A 25 -8.94 -6.24 13.61
N LEU A 26 -8.55 -6.07 12.35
CA LEU A 26 -7.59 -5.04 11.92
C LEU A 26 -8.11 -3.65 12.29
N VAL A 27 -9.32 -3.30 11.86
CA VAL A 27 -9.97 -2.02 12.16
C VAL A 27 -10.06 -1.77 13.67
N LYS A 28 -10.46 -2.79 14.45
CA LYS A 28 -10.54 -2.67 15.90
C LYS A 28 -9.18 -2.33 16.53
N LYS A 29 -8.11 -3.03 16.10
CA LYS A 29 -6.75 -2.79 16.62
C LYS A 29 -6.24 -1.41 16.24
N ILE A 30 -6.38 -1.03 14.97
CA ILE A 30 -5.91 0.26 14.47
C ILE A 30 -6.63 1.42 15.15
N ASN A 31 -7.96 1.35 15.25
CA ASN A 31 -8.74 2.41 15.90
C ASN A 31 -8.43 2.54 17.39
N ALA A 32 -7.98 1.46 18.05
CA ALA A 32 -7.54 1.51 19.45
C ALA A 32 -6.19 2.25 19.62
N GLU A 33 -5.41 2.34 18.56
CA GLU A 33 -4.16 3.12 18.54
C GLU A 33 -4.40 4.62 18.39
N ASP A 34 -5.59 5.06 17.98
CA ASP A 34 -5.93 6.47 17.72
C ASP A 34 -4.86 7.17 16.86
N PRO A 35 -4.62 6.69 15.60
CA PRO A 35 -3.57 7.23 14.76
C PRO A 35 -3.95 8.57 14.12
N ASP A 36 -2.93 9.41 13.88
CA ASP A 36 -3.10 10.61 13.06
C ASP A 36 -3.21 10.29 11.57
N LEU A 37 -2.45 9.29 11.10
CA LEU A 37 -2.38 8.87 9.71
C LEU A 37 -2.33 7.36 9.61
N ILE A 38 -3.00 6.79 8.59
CA ILE A 38 -2.91 5.38 8.26
C ILE A 38 -2.34 5.24 6.85
N CYS A 39 -1.24 4.51 6.72
CA CYS A 39 -0.56 4.21 5.47
C CYS A 39 -0.63 2.71 5.16
N ILE A 40 -1.02 2.34 3.95
CA ILE A 40 -1.07 0.96 3.47
C ILE A 40 -0.06 0.80 2.32
N ALA A 41 1.09 0.22 2.63
CA ALA A 41 2.20 0.09 1.71
C ALA A 41 2.09 -1.19 0.86
N GLY A 42 1.02 -1.29 0.07
CA GLY A 42 0.83 -2.33 -0.95
C GLY A 42 0.44 -3.71 -0.45
N ASP A 43 0.26 -4.61 -1.41
CA ASP A 43 -0.20 -5.99 -1.26
C ASP A 43 -1.48 -6.08 -0.42
N ILE A 44 -2.44 -5.27 -0.81
CA ILE A 44 -3.77 -5.20 -0.19
C ILE A 44 -4.59 -6.42 -0.61
N PHE A 45 -4.46 -6.83 -1.87
CA PHE A 45 -5.14 -7.96 -2.48
C PHE A 45 -4.18 -9.14 -2.72
N ASP A 46 -4.74 -10.35 -2.82
CA ASP A 46 -3.99 -11.57 -3.11
C ASP A 46 -4.22 -11.99 -4.57
N ASN A 47 -3.70 -11.21 -5.52
CA ASN A 47 -3.73 -11.38 -6.98
C ASN A 47 -5.13 -11.48 -7.62
N GLU A 48 -6.15 -11.93 -6.91
CA GLU A 48 -7.49 -12.15 -7.46
C GLU A 48 -8.56 -11.44 -6.64
N TYR A 49 -9.27 -10.51 -7.26
CA TYR A 49 -10.41 -9.83 -6.61
C TYR A 49 -11.54 -10.79 -6.25
N GLU A 50 -11.75 -11.83 -7.05
CA GLU A 50 -12.74 -12.89 -6.84
C GLU A 50 -12.50 -13.70 -5.56
N GLY A 51 -11.29 -13.74 -5.05
CA GLY A 51 -10.94 -14.37 -3.78
C GLY A 51 -11.63 -13.72 -2.57
N ILE A 52 -12.05 -12.48 -2.68
CA ILE A 52 -12.72 -11.77 -1.59
C ILE A 52 -14.20 -12.16 -1.58
N LYS A 53 -14.62 -12.98 -0.60
CA LYS A 53 -16.00 -13.52 -0.52
C LYS A 53 -17.09 -12.46 -0.52
N ASN A 54 -16.91 -11.36 0.22
CA ASN A 54 -17.87 -10.28 0.36
C ASN A 54 -17.19 -8.92 0.28
N PRO A 55 -16.72 -8.51 -0.93
CA PRO A 55 -15.91 -7.32 -1.06
C PRO A 55 -16.60 -6.04 -0.59
N LYS A 56 -17.89 -5.89 -0.87
CA LYS A 56 -18.68 -4.73 -0.40
C LYS A 56 -18.71 -4.62 1.13
N LYS A 57 -18.87 -5.75 1.81
CA LYS A 57 -18.91 -5.77 3.27
C LYS A 57 -17.51 -5.55 3.86
N THR A 58 -16.50 -6.14 3.27
CA THR A 58 -15.10 -5.91 3.66
C THR A 58 -14.72 -4.44 3.51
N ALA A 59 -15.05 -3.81 2.38
CA ALA A 59 -14.85 -2.37 2.18
C ALA A 59 -15.61 -1.51 3.20
N ALA A 60 -16.86 -1.86 3.50
CA ALA A 60 -17.65 -1.16 4.52
C ALA A 60 -17.04 -1.26 5.93
N ILE A 61 -16.42 -2.40 6.26
CA ILE A 61 -15.67 -2.56 7.51
C ILE A 61 -14.45 -1.67 7.52
N LEU A 62 -13.63 -1.69 6.45
CA LEU A 62 -12.44 -0.85 6.33
C LEU A 62 -12.77 0.66 6.33
N ARG A 63 -13.93 1.06 5.81
CA ARG A 63 -14.42 2.44 5.87
C ARG A 63 -14.59 2.95 7.30
N SER A 64 -14.64 2.08 8.30
CA SER A 64 -14.70 2.46 9.72
C SER A 64 -13.33 2.68 10.37
N LEU A 65 -12.24 2.63 9.62
CA LEU A 65 -10.93 3.12 10.05
C LEU A 65 -11.01 4.60 10.40
N LYS A 66 -10.40 4.97 11.52
CA LYS A 66 -10.40 6.33 12.03
C LYS A 66 -8.98 6.86 12.09
N SER A 67 -8.78 8.03 11.53
CA SER A 67 -7.53 8.79 11.63
C SER A 67 -7.79 10.27 11.35
N ARG A 68 -6.95 11.13 11.90
CA ARG A 68 -7.08 12.57 11.73
C ARG A 68 -6.89 13.02 10.29
N TYR A 69 -5.92 12.43 9.59
CA TYR A 69 -5.48 12.84 8.26
C TYR A 69 -5.91 11.89 7.15
N GLY A 70 -6.64 10.82 7.49
CA GLY A 70 -7.17 9.88 6.52
C GLY A 70 -6.35 8.60 6.36
N VAL A 71 -6.78 7.78 5.41
CA VAL A 71 -6.17 6.49 5.07
C VAL A 71 -5.67 6.56 3.63
N TYR A 72 -4.40 6.24 3.43
CA TYR A 72 -3.74 6.27 2.13
C TYR A 72 -3.13 4.91 1.81
N ALA A 73 -3.04 4.60 0.53
CA ALA A 73 -2.45 3.37 0.05
C ALA A 73 -1.56 3.62 -1.18
N CYS A 74 -0.58 2.78 -1.41
CA CYS A 74 0.04 2.56 -2.71
C CYS A 74 -0.20 1.11 -3.16
N TRP A 75 0.06 0.80 -4.43
CA TRP A 75 -0.02 -0.56 -4.92
C TRP A 75 1.22 -1.38 -4.58
N GLY A 76 1.03 -2.70 -4.35
CA GLY A 76 2.09 -3.69 -4.28
C GLY A 76 2.10 -4.62 -5.50
N ASN A 77 3.01 -5.58 -5.50
CA ASN A 77 3.20 -6.49 -6.62
C ASN A 77 2.11 -7.57 -6.75
N HIS A 78 1.34 -7.82 -5.69
CA HIS A 78 0.18 -8.70 -5.70
C HIS A 78 -1.15 -7.96 -5.98
N ASP A 79 -1.15 -6.64 -6.03
CA ASP A 79 -2.33 -5.84 -6.37
C ASP A 79 -2.58 -5.81 -7.89
N LEU A 80 -2.62 -6.99 -8.48
CA LEU A 80 -2.80 -7.28 -9.90
C LEU A 80 -3.81 -8.40 -10.09
N SER A 81 -4.50 -8.43 -11.24
CA SER A 81 -5.35 -9.56 -11.59
C SER A 81 -4.53 -10.66 -12.26
N GLU A 82 -3.91 -11.54 -11.47
CA GLU A 82 -3.20 -12.72 -11.96
C GLU A 82 -3.84 -13.99 -11.39
N PRO A 83 -4.35 -14.93 -12.24
CA PRO A 83 -4.88 -16.18 -11.74
C PRO A 83 -3.76 -17.02 -11.12
N ILE A 84 -4.00 -17.48 -9.89
CA ILE A 84 -3.12 -18.42 -9.20
C ILE A 84 -3.69 -19.83 -9.38
N LEU A 85 -2.89 -20.75 -9.93
CA LEU A 85 -3.21 -22.17 -9.99
C LEU A 85 -2.10 -22.96 -9.29
N ALA A 86 -2.47 -23.69 -8.22
CA ALA A 86 -1.55 -24.49 -7.41
C ALA A 86 -0.33 -23.71 -6.87
N GLY A 87 -0.50 -22.43 -6.53
CA GLY A 87 0.57 -21.58 -6.01
C GLY A 87 1.48 -20.95 -7.08
N PHE A 88 1.18 -21.14 -8.35
CA PHE A 88 1.93 -20.55 -9.47
C PHE A 88 1.05 -19.55 -10.23
N THR A 89 1.62 -18.39 -10.56
CA THR A 89 0.97 -17.41 -11.44
C THR A 89 1.18 -17.80 -12.90
N PHE A 90 0.11 -17.80 -13.69
CA PHE A 90 0.18 -18.11 -15.13
C PHE A 90 0.07 -16.83 -15.94
N ARG A 91 1.10 -16.56 -16.73
CA ARG A 91 1.12 -15.43 -17.66
C ARG A 91 0.12 -15.67 -18.78
N ASN A 92 -1.02 -15.02 -18.73
CA ASN A 92 -2.01 -15.10 -19.82
C ASN A 92 -1.78 -13.92 -20.77
N ALA A 93 -1.35 -14.19 -22.01
CA ALA A 93 -0.95 -13.20 -23.01
C ALA A 93 -2.06 -12.21 -23.46
N LYS A 94 -3.26 -12.31 -22.90
CA LYS A 94 -4.43 -11.48 -23.24
C LYS A 94 -5.08 -10.80 -22.03
N LYS A 95 -4.48 -10.84 -20.83
CA LYS A 95 -5.14 -10.35 -19.64
C LYS A 95 -4.71 -8.92 -19.31
N ASP A 96 -5.71 -8.08 -19.10
CA ASP A 96 -5.53 -6.80 -18.45
C ASP A 96 -5.21 -7.08 -16.97
N TYR A 97 -4.01 -6.74 -16.55
CA TYR A 97 -3.58 -6.91 -15.17
C TYR A 97 -4.24 -5.90 -14.22
N ASP A 98 -4.76 -4.80 -14.75
CA ASP A 98 -5.47 -3.80 -13.97
C ASP A 98 -6.93 -4.20 -13.80
N ASP A 99 -7.33 -4.45 -12.57
CA ASP A 99 -8.73 -4.72 -12.24
C ASP A 99 -9.37 -3.49 -11.60
N PRO A 100 -10.26 -2.79 -12.32
CA PRO A 100 -10.88 -1.56 -11.81
C PRO A 100 -11.70 -1.81 -10.53
N ARG A 101 -12.09 -3.05 -10.24
CA ARG A 101 -12.81 -3.41 -9.02
C ARG A 101 -11.94 -3.23 -7.77
N MET A 102 -10.61 -3.42 -7.89
CA MET A 102 -9.66 -3.18 -6.78
C MET A 102 -9.65 -1.69 -6.41
N ARG A 103 -9.58 -0.81 -7.41
CA ARG A 103 -9.66 0.65 -7.21
C ARG A 103 -11.01 1.06 -6.60
N ASN A 104 -12.11 0.57 -7.15
CA ASN A 104 -13.46 0.83 -6.64
C ASN A 104 -13.65 0.32 -5.19
N PHE A 105 -12.97 -0.77 -4.84
CA PHE A 105 -12.96 -1.28 -3.45
C PHE A 105 -12.30 -0.29 -2.50
N LEU A 106 -11.12 0.24 -2.84
CA LEU A 106 -10.41 1.23 -2.03
C LEU A 106 -11.24 2.51 -1.87
N GLU A 107 -11.82 3.01 -2.96
CA GLU A 107 -12.71 4.18 -2.94
C GLU A 107 -13.92 3.94 -2.02
N SER A 108 -14.56 2.76 -2.12
CA SER A 108 -15.68 2.37 -1.26
C SER A 108 -15.30 2.27 0.21
N ALA A 109 -14.05 1.92 0.49
CA ALA A 109 -13.47 1.87 1.82
C ALA A 109 -12.99 3.23 2.34
N ASN A 110 -13.11 4.31 1.55
CA ASN A 110 -12.56 5.63 1.83
C ASN A 110 -11.03 5.61 2.04
N ILE A 111 -10.34 4.80 1.25
CA ILE A 111 -8.89 4.70 1.19
C ILE A 111 -8.41 5.42 -0.07
N ARG A 112 -7.60 6.46 0.08
CA ARG A 112 -7.05 7.20 -1.06
C ARG A 112 -5.80 6.50 -1.58
N LEU A 113 -5.88 6.03 -2.82
CA LEU A 113 -4.73 5.47 -3.52
C LEU A 113 -3.84 6.60 -4.03
N LEU A 114 -2.54 6.49 -3.78
CA LEU A 114 -1.49 7.32 -4.36
C LEU A 114 -0.67 6.45 -5.32
N ASP A 115 -0.69 6.81 -6.61
CA ASP A 115 -0.16 6.01 -7.71
C ASP A 115 0.83 6.88 -8.50
N ASP A 116 2.07 7.03 -8.01
CA ASP A 116 3.05 8.07 -8.36
C ASP A 116 2.48 9.49 -8.15
N GLU A 117 1.83 9.67 -7.02
CA GLU A 117 1.16 10.90 -6.63
C GLU A 117 1.66 11.38 -5.26
N THR A 118 1.80 12.70 -5.11
CA THR A 118 2.11 13.36 -3.84
C THR A 118 0.97 14.27 -3.41
N VAL A 119 0.67 14.24 -2.12
CA VAL A 119 -0.35 15.10 -1.49
C VAL A 119 0.25 15.88 -0.33
N LEU A 120 -0.07 17.16 -0.27
CA LEU A 120 0.24 18.00 0.89
C LEU A 120 -0.91 17.87 1.91
N ILE A 121 -0.60 17.35 3.09
CA ILE A 121 -1.58 17.10 4.15
C ILE A 121 -1.56 18.24 5.16
N ASP A 122 -2.70 18.91 5.31
CA ASP A 122 -2.94 19.99 6.28
C ASP A 122 -1.86 21.10 6.26
N LYS A 123 -1.16 21.28 5.13
CA LYS A 123 0.00 22.18 4.98
C LYS A 123 1.13 21.90 5.98
N ARG A 124 1.25 20.68 6.47
CA ARG A 124 2.19 20.26 7.52
C ARG A 124 3.25 19.29 7.04
N PHE A 125 2.90 18.38 6.15
CA PHE A 125 3.81 17.40 5.58
C PHE A 125 3.30 16.92 4.22
N SER A 126 4.19 16.40 3.41
CA SER A 126 3.86 15.76 2.14
C SER A 126 3.86 14.24 2.29
N LEU A 127 2.87 13.57 1.68
CA LEU A 127 2.82 12.12 1.57
C LEU A 127 2.85 11.73 0.11
N THR A 128 3.83 10.92 -0.27
CA THR A 128 4.05 10.43 -1.63
C THR A 128 3.80 8.92 -1.67
N GLY A 129 2.95 8.45 -2.56
CA GLY A 129 2.80 7.02 -2.85
C GLY A 129 3.38 6.71 -4.22
N ARG A 130 4.28 5.72 -4.27
CA ARG A 130 4.96 5.31 -5.51
C ARG A 130 4.36 4.05 -6.10
N LYS A 131 4.42 3.94 -7.42
CA LYS A 131 4.08 2.72 -8.14
C LYS A 131 5.08 1.60 -7.81
N ASP A 132 4.57 0.39 -7.66
CA ASP A 132 5.43 -0.78 -7.46
C ASP A 132 6.21 -1.13 -8.75
N PRO A 133 7.54 -1.35 -8.68
CA PRO A 133 8.35 -1.60 -9.86
C PRO A 133 8.05 -2.93 -10.56
N SER A 134 7.62 -3.95 -9.81
CA SER A 134 7.23 -5.25 -10.38
C SER A 134 5.89 -5.16 -11.09
N ARG A 135 4.94 -4.40 -10.52
CA ARG A 135 3.66 -4.08 -11.14
C ARG A 135 3.85 -3.29 -12.43
N CYS A 136 4.65 -2.23 -12.43
CA CYS A 136 4.97 -1.45 -13.63
C CYS A 136 5.54 -2.32 -14.75
N ARG A 137 6.48 -3.20 -14.43
CA ARG A 137 7.08 -4.12 -15.40
C ARG A 137 6.06 -5.07 -16.04
N LYS A 138 5.12 -5.61 -15.24
CA LYS A 138 4.05 -6.49 -15.73
C LYS A 138 3.05 -5.74 -16.61
N MET A 139 2.73 -4.52 -16.26
CA MET A 139 1.76 -3.67 -16.97
C MET A 139 2.38 -2.91 -18.16
N SER A 140 3.70 -2.98 -18.36
CA SER A 140 4.42 -2.13 -19.32
C SER A 140 4.20 -0.63 -19.06
N ASP A 141 4.09 -0.28 -17.77
CA ASP A 141 3.92 1.08 -17.29
C ASP A 141 5.27 1.64 -16.79
N THR A 142 5.33 2.94 -16.58
CA THR A 142 6.52 3.64 -16.06
C THR A 142 6.27 4.10 -14.62
N ARG A 143 7.34 4.11 -13.83
CA ARG A 143 7.38 4.64 -12.48
C ARG A 143 8.17 5.94 -12.49
N LYS A 144 7.66 6.97 -11.82
CA LYS A 144 8.39 8.22 -11.65
C LYS A 144 9.60 8.05 -10.74
N ASP A 145 10.65 8.79 -11.04
CA ASP A 145 11.78 8.90 -10.14
C ASP A 145 11.42 9.72 -8.88
N PRO A 146 12.08 9.47 -7.73
CA PRO A 146 11.82 10.23 -6.50
C PRO A 146 11.95 11.74 -6.66
N ASP A 147 12.93 12.20 -7.43
CA ASP A 147 13.15 13.62 -7.71
C ASP A 147 11.98 14.26 -8.46
N GLU A 148 11.36 13.55 -9.41
CA GLU A 148 10.17 14.04 -10.12
C GLU A 148 8.99 14.24 -9.18
N LEU A 149 8.82 13.35 -8.20
CA LEU A 149 7.73 13.39 -7.22
C LEU A 149 7.90 14.49 -6.18
N THR A 150 9.16 14.92 -5.94
CA THR A 150 9.47 15.95 -4.95
C THR A 150 9.83 17.31 -5.54
N ALA A 151 9.94 17.44 -6.87
CA ALA A 151 10.44 18.63 -7.56
C ALA A 151 9.70 19.93 -7.18
N CYS A 152 8.40 19.84 -6.92
CA CYS A 152 7.55 21.00 -6.60
C CYS A 152 7.18 21.09 -5.11
N LEU A 153 7.82 20.29 -4.23
CA LEU A 153 7.49 20.28 -2.81
C LEU A 153 8.28 21.33 -2.04
N ASP A 154 7.65 21.82 -0.98
CA ASP A 154 8.32 22.62 0.04
C ASP A 154 9.18 21.69 0.91
N LYS A 155 10.49 21.65 0.65
CA LYS A 155 11.45 20.80 1.36
C LYS A 155 11.73 21.27 2.81
N THR A 156 11.07 22.33 3.28
CA THR A 156 11.11 22.72 4.70
C THR A 156 10.08 21.94 5.53
N LEU A 157 9.14 21.28 4.86
CA LEU A 157 8.15 20.40 5.48
C LEU A 157 8.59 18.94 5.35
N PRO A 158 8.23 18.08 6.32
CA PRO A 158 8.53 16.66 6.23
C PRO A 158 7.92 16.03 4.97
N ILE A 159 8.71 15.15 4.34
CA ILE A 159 8.33 14.38 3.16
C ILE A 159 8.35 12.89 3.52
N ILE A 160 7.18 12.27 3.45
CA ILE A 160 6.99 10.85 3.76
C ILE A 160 6.72 10.12 2.44
N PHE A 161 7.52 9.09 2.17
CA PHE A 161 7.29 8.18 1.07
C PHE A 161 6.56 6.92 1.54
N MET A 162 5.80 6.35 0.65
CA MET A 162 5.12 5.08 0.80
C MET A 162 5.44 4.25 -0.43
N ASP A 163 6.28 3.24 -0.26
CA ASP A 163 6.73 2.30 -1.28
C ASP A 163 6.33 0.88 -0.85
N HIS A 164 5.94 0.01 -1.77
CA HIS A 164 5.70 -1.37 -1.37
C HIS A 164 7.04 -2.11 -1.19
N GLN A 165 7.87 -2.13 -2.22
CA GLN A 165 9.19 -2.78 -2.16
C GLN A 165 10.26 -1.77 -1.72
N PRO A 166 11.03 -2.05 -0.65
CA PRO A 166 12.16 -1.21 -0.27
C PRO A 166 13.22 -1.25 -1.39
N GLY A 167 13.34 -0.18 -2.11
CA GLY A 167 14.27 -0.07 -3.23
C GLY A 167 14.54 1.38 -3.60
N GLN A 168 15.68 1.64 -4.22
CA GLN A 168 16.13 3.01 -4.52
C GLN A 168 16.20 3.90 -3.28
N LEU A 169 16.64 3.34 -2.13
CA LEU A 169 16.65 4.07 -0.85
C LEU A 169 17.57 5.28 -0.88
N ASP A 170 18.70 5.19 -1.59
CA ASP A 170 19.63 6.31 -1.75
C ASP A 170 19.01 7.43 -2.58
N GLU A 171 18.28 7.11 -3.66
CA GLU A 171 17.59 8.09 -4.50
C GLU A 171 16.40 8.72 -3.76
N VAL A 172 15.65 7.93 -2.98
CA VAL A 172 14.55 8.43 -2.13
C VAL A 172 15.09 9.41 -1.08
N ALA A 173 16.19 9.05 -0.41
CA ALA A 173 16.86 9.93 0.55
C ALA A 173 17.42 11.20 -0.12
N ALA A 174 18.04 11.07 -1.29
CA ALA A 174 18.59 12.20 -2.06
C ALA A 174 17.48 13.17 -2.53
N ALA A 175 16.28 12.64 -2.85
CA ALA A 175 15.11 13.45 -3.20
C ALA A 175 14.55 14.25 -2.01
N GLY A 176 15.04 14.00 -0.78
CA GLY A 176 14.70 14.73 0.42
C GLY A 176 13.60 14.08 1.26
N ALA A 177 13.40 12.77 1.14
CA ALA A 177 12.51 12.03 2.02
C ALA A 177 13.05 11.98 3.45
N ASP A 178 12.19 12.26 4.43
CA ASP A 178 12.48 12.12 5.86
C ASP A 178 12.14 10.71 6.37
N LEU A 179 11.20 10.04 5.70
CA LEU A 179 10.72 8.71 6.06
C LEU A 179 10.25 7.96 4.82
N ASP A 180 10.64 6.69 4.69
CA ASP A 180 10.10 5.76 3.70
C ASP A 180 9.41 4.59 4.40
N LEU A 181 8.14 4.35 4.06
CA LEU A 181 7.26 3.34 4.65
C LEU A 181 7.08 2.20 3.66
N CYS A 182 7.67 1.04 3.96
CA CYS A 182 7.71 -0.12 3.05
C CYS A 182 7.07 -1.37 3.66
N GLY A 183 6.72 -2.32 2.78
CA GLY A 183 6.26 -3.68 3.08
C GLY A 183 7.12 -4.74 2.38
N HIS A 184 6.47 -5.74 1.77
CA HIS A 184 7.01 -6.74 0.85
C HIS A 184 7.92 -7.83 1.45
N THR A 185 8.77 -7.52 2.39
CA THR A 185 9.82 -8.46 2.84
C THR A 185 9.28 -9.62 3.67
N HIS A 186 8.06 -9.49 4.20
CA HIS A 186 7.44 -10.49 5.11
C HIS A 186 8.36 -10.90 6.27
N ASP A 187 9.28 -10.03 6.68
CA ASP A 187 10.26 -10.34 7.72
C ASP A 187 9.57 -10.71 9.04
N GLY A 188 10.00 -11.84 9.62
CA GLY A 188 9.39 -12.38 10.82
C GLY A 188 8.14 -13.24 10.63
N GLN A 189 7.56 -13.34 9.42
CA GLN A 189 6.38 -14.18 9.19
C GLN A 189 6.72 -15.67 9.06
N LEU A 190 7.94 -16.02 8.65
CA LEU A 190 8.39 -17.39 8.45
C LEU A 190 9.58 -17.72 9.38
N PHE A 191 9.29 -17.89 10.68
CA PHE A 191 10.28 -18.45 11.60
C PHE A 191 10.55 -19.95 11.29
N PRO A 192 11.79 -20.44 11.18
CA PRO A 192 13.07 -19.74 11.46
C PRO A 192 13.77 -19.15 10.23
N LEU A 193 13.12 -19.01 9.08
CA LEU A 193 13.78 -18.53 7.83
C LEU A 193 14.34 -17.11 7.96
N ASN A 194 13.70 -16.26 8.76
CA ASN A 194 14.20 -14.92 9.06
C ASN A 194 15.57 -14.88 9.75
N ILE A 195 16.02 -16.00 10.37
CA ILE A 195 17.36 -16.12 10.97
C ILE A 195 18.43 -16.38 9.89
N ILE A 196 18.03 -16.86 8.71
CA ILE A 196 18.92 -17.26 7.62
C ILE A 196 19.12 -16.12 6.61
N THR A 197 18.16 -15.20 6.52
CA THR A 197 18.12 -14.13 5.52
C THR A 197 18.49 -12.74 6.08
N GLY A 198 18.73 -12.61 7.39
CA GLY A 198 19.11 -11.36 8.06
C GLY A 198 20.61 -11.07 8.00
#